data_275e87288a54c3d1db99539b898306a7
#
_entry.id   275e87288a54c3d1db99539b898306a7
#
_cell.length_a   1.000
_cell.length_b   1.000
_cell.length_c   1.000
_cell.angle_alpha   90.00
_cell.angle_beta   90.00
_cell.angle_gamma   90.00
#
_symmetry.space_group_name_H-M   'P 1'
#
loop_
_entity.id
_entity.type
_entity.pdbx_description
1 polymer ?
#
loop_
_entity_poly.entity_id
_entity_poly.type
_entity_poly.pdbx_seq_one_letter_code
_entity_poly.pdbx_strand_id
1 'polypeptide(L)'
;MIRKIVNKLFGKEEVPASDMRHQLGESGEAFAVKLLKQGGYKIIEQNYRCKLGEIDIIAKDGDVLAFVEVKARRTDAFEGPKSAVTPKKKRKISMVALHYLKETEQMDKKARFDVVAIRLFPEHPDAQIIKNAFDLAY
;
A
#
# COMPACT_ATOMS: atom_id res chain seq x y z
N MET A 1 -15.57 4.69 -7.31
CA MET A 1 -14.39 4.24 -8.03
C MET A 1 -13.60 3.16 -7.29
N ILE A 2 -13.37 3.34 -6.00
CA ILE A 2 -12.70 2.31 -5.17
C ILE A 2 -13.47 1.00 -5.18
N ARG A 3 -14.80 1.05 -5.09
CA ARG A 3 -15.66 -0.12 -5.22
C ARG A 3 -15.51 -0.85 -6.55
N LYS A 4 -15.37 -0.12 -7.65
CA LYS A 4 -15.15 -0.71 -8.96
C LYS A 4 -13.86 -1.51 -9.01
N ILE A 5 -12.80 -1.02 -8.38
CA ILE A 5 -11.52 -1.70 -8.34
C ILE A 5 -11.62 -2.97 -7.49
N VAL A 6 -12.26 -2.88 -6.32
CA VAL A 6 -12.47 -4.04 -5.45
C VAL A 6 -13.35 -5.08 -6.16
N ASN A 7 -14.46 -4.68 -6.78
CA ASN A 7 -15.33 -5.58 -7.52
C ASN A 7 -14.62 -6.21 -8.72
N LYS A 8 -13.73 -5.47 -9.37
CA LYS A 8 -12.96 -5.97 -10.50
C LYS A 8 -11.97 -7.06 -10.08
N LEU A 9 -11.41 -6.95 -8.87
CA LEU A 9 -10.49 -7.95 -8.32
C LEU A 9 -11.18 -9.25 -7.95
N PHE A 10 -12.42 -9.19 -7.50
CA PHE A 10 -13.17 -10.32 -7.00
C PHE A 10 -14.29 -10.79 -7.93
N GLY A 11 -14.39 -10.20 -9.14
CA GLY A 11 -15.43 -10.52 -10.13
C GLY A 11 -16.71 -9.72 -9.93
N LYS A 12 -17.74 -10.07 -10.70
CA LYS A 12 -19.03 -9.36 -10.69
C LYS A 12 -19.92 -9.75 -9.51
N GLU A 13 -19.61 -10.86 -8.84
CA GLU A 13 -20.36 -11.30 -7.68
C GLU A 13 -19.79 -10.66 -6.43
N GLU A 14 -20.68 -10.24 -5.55
CA GLU A 14 -20.26 -9.71 -4.27
C GLU A 14 -19.59 -10.79 -3.44
N VAL A 15 -18.34 -10.60 -3.11
CA VAL A 15 -17.66 -11.47 -2.17
C VAL A 15 -18.22 -11.20 -0.78
N PRO A 16 -18.66 -12.23 -0.04
CA PRO A 16 -19.12 -12.01 1.33
C PRO A 16 -18.08 -11.28 2.16
N ALA A 17 -18.53 -10.36 3.01
CA ALA A 17 -17.65 -9.58 3.85
C ALA A 17 -16.74 -10.46 4.72
N SER A 18 -17.25 -11.62 5.15
CA SER A 18 -16.47 -12.60 5.91
C SER A 18 -15.31 -13.16 5.09
N ASP A 19 -15.54 -13.51 3.83
CA ASP A 19 -14.50 -14.06 2.96
C ASP A 19 -13.45 -13.01 2.64
N MET A 20 -13.88 -11.78 2.39
CA MET A 20 -12.96 -10.68 2.15
C MET A 20 -12.12 -10.39 3.39
N ARG A 21 -12.72 -10.39 4.58
CA ARG A 21 -11.97 -10.23 5.85
C ARG A 21 -10.94 -11.33 6.04
N HIS A 22 -11.32 -12.56 5.71
CA HIS A 22 -10.42 -13.70 5.82
C HIS A 22 -9.22 -13.51 4.87
N GLN A 23 -9.48 -13.19 3.62
CA GLN A 23 -8.43 -12.95 2.62
C GLN A 23 -7.52 -11.80 3.04
N LEU A 24 -8.08 -10.68 3.48
CA LEU A 24 -7.31 -9.49 3.86
C LEU A 24 -6.58 -9.70 5.18
N GLY A 25 -7.15 -10.47 6.12
CA GLY A 25 -6.51 -10.80 7.38
C GLY A 25 -5.28 -11.69 7.21
N GLU A 26 -5.34 -12.62 6.25
CA GLU A 26 -4.24 -13.54 6.00
C GLU A 26 -3.24 -13.01 4.97
N SER A 27 -3.68 -12.16 4.04
CA SER A 27 -2.83 -11.66 2.96
C SER A 27 -3.26 -10.28 2.48
N GLY A 28 -3.32 -9.32 3.41
CA GLY A 28 -3.59 -7.93 3.06
C GLY A 28 -2.61 -7.41 2.02
N GLU A 29 -1.35 -7.82 2.09
CA GLU A 29 -0.34 -7.46 1.11
C GLU A 29 -0.64 -8.06 -0.27
N ALA A 30 -1.12 -9.31 -0.32
CA ALA A 30 -1.49 -9.93 -1.59
C ALA A 30 -2.66 -9.19 -2.25
N PHE A 31 -3.62 -8.76 -1.46
CA PHE A 31 -4.73 -7.93 -1.94
C PHE A 31 -4.21 -6.60 -2.47
N ALA A 32 -3.32 -5.95 -1.71
CA ALA A 32 -2.71 -4.69 -2.11
C ALA A 32 -1.93 -4.82 -3.42
N VAL A 33 -1.20 -5.91 -3.60
CA VAL A 33 -0.48 -6.19 -4.85
C VAL A 33 -1.44 -6.26 -6.03
N LYS A 34 -2.56 -6.97 -5.88
CA LYS A 34 -3.58 -7.05 -6.93
C LYS A 34 -4.16 -5.69 -7.25
N LEU A 35 -4.48 -4.91 -6.22
CA LEU A 35 -5.03 -3.58 -6.37
C LEU A 35 -4.07 -2.65 -7.11
N LEU A 36 -2.80 -2.69 -6.75
CA LEU A 36 -1.76 -1.90 -7.39
C LEU A 36 -1.58 -2.30 -8.86
N LYS A 37 -1.55 -3.58 -9.16
CA LYS A 37 -1.47 -4.06 -10.54
C LYS A 37 -2.66 -3.60 -11.38
N GLN A 38 -3.85 -3.64 -10.83
CA GLN A 38 -5.05 -3.12 -11.50
C GLN A 38 -4.96 -1.61 -11.72
N GLY A 39 -4.27 -0.91 -10.85
CA GLY A 39 -4.02 0.53 -10.98
C GLY A 39 -2.86 0.89 -11.90
N GLY A 40 -2.25 -0.09 -12.56
CA GLY A 40 -1.16 0.13 -13.51
C GLY A 40 0.25 0.05 -12.94
N TYR A 41 0.40 -0.33 -11.67
CA TYR A 41 1.72 -0.46 -11.05
C TYR A 41 2.38 -1.77 -11.47
N LYS A 42 3.69 -1.72 -11.61
CA LYS A 42 4.52 -2.92 -11.78
C LYS A 42 5.20 -3.22 -10.44
N ILE A 43 4.95 -4.39 -9.87
CA ILE A 43 5.55 -4.76 -8.59
C ILE A 43 7.00 -5.15 -8.82
N ILE A 44 7.90 -4.53 -8.05
CA ILE A 44 9.33 -4.80 -8.11
C ILE A 44 9.72 -5.77 -7.00
N GLU A 45 9.31 -5.47 -5.76
CA GLU A 45 9.71 -6.27 -4.61
C GLU A 45 8.65 -6.18 -3.52
N GLN A 46 8.46 -7.25 -2.77
CA GLN A 46 7.58 -7.31 -1.62
C GLN A 46 8.41 -7.61 -0.38
N ASN A 47 8.02 -6.99 0.74
CA ASN A 47 8.66 -7.20 2.03
C ASN A 47 10.16 -6.94 1.98
N TYR A 48 10.54 -5.79 1.43
CA TYR A 48 11.93 -5.37 1.41
C TYR A 48 12.38 -5.04 2.83
N ARG A 49 13.46 -5.66 3.27
CA ARG A 49 14.00 -5.52 4.63
C ARG A 49 15.47 -5.14 4.60
N CYS A 50 15.84 -4.27 5.53
CA CYS A 50 17.23 -3.94 5.81
C CYS A 50 17.37 -3.65 7.30
N LYS A 51 18.57 -3.27 7.73
CA LYS A 51 18.83 -2.96 9.15
C LYS A 51 17.96 -1.84 9.69
N LEU A 52 17.50 -0.95 8.82
CA LEU A 52 16.73 0.24 9.20
C LEU A 52 15.23 -0.04 9.34
N GLY A 53 14.74 -1.14 8.79
CA GLY A 53 13.34 -1.49 8.82
C GLY A 53 12.89 -2.20 7.56
N GLU A 54 11.58 -2.07 7.24
CA GLU A 54 11.01 -2.73 6.08
C GLU A 54 10.03 -1.83 5.33
N ILE A 55 9.82 -2.16 4.06
CA ILE A 55 8.79 -1.57 3.20
C ILE A 55 7.94 -2.71 2.65
N ASP A 56 6.63 -2.58 2.75
CA ASP A 56 5.71 -3.64 2.36
C ASP A 56 5.80 -3.98 0.88
N ILE A 57 5.76 -2.96 0.02
CA ILE A 57 5.81 -3.16 -1.43
C ILE A 57 6.64 -2.04 -2.05
N ILE A 58 7.54 -2.43 -2.97
CA ILE A 58 8.22 -1.48 -3.84
C ILE A 58 7.68 -1.74 -5.25
N ALA A 59 7.18 -0.70 -5.89
CA ALA A 59 6.53 -0.81 -7.17
C ALA A 59 6.93 0.34 -8.09
N LYS A 60 6.58 0.23 -9.35
CA LYS A 60 6.84 1.25 -10.35
C LYS A 60 5.52 1.70 -10.95
N ASP A 61 5.27 2.99 -10.88
CA ASP A 61 4.13 3.64 -11.51
C ASP A 61 4.66 4.54 -12.63
N GLY A 62 4.65 4.00 -13.86
CA GLY A 62 5.35 4.65 -14.96
C GLY A 62 6.86 4.68 -14.71
N ASP A 63 7.45 5.87 -14.64
CA ASP A 63 8.86 6.09 -14.35
C ASP A 63 9.13 6.42 -12.88
N VAL A 64 8.11 6.38 -12.03
CA VAL A 64 8.21 6.73 -10.62
C VAL A 64 8.31 5.47 -9.76
N LEU A 65 9.30 5.42 -8.87
CA LEU A 65 9.40 4.38 -7.87
C LEU A 65 8.45 4.71 -6.71
N ALA A 66 7.53 3.81 -6.44
CA ALA A 66 6.57 3.96 -5.34
C ALA A 66 6.95 3.02 -4.20
N PHE A 67 7.17 3.60 -3.03
CA PHE A 67 7.37 2.86 -1.79
C PHE A 67 6.02 2.82 -1.07
N VAL A 68 5.44 1.64 -0.97
CA VAL A 68 4.05 1.46 -0.60
C VAL A 68 3.91 0.84 0.78
N GLU A 69 3.16 1.51 1.64
CA GLU A 69 2.74 1.00 2.94
C GLU A 69 1.31 0.48 2.83
N VAL A 70 1.08 -0.72 3.33
CA VAL A 70 -0.25 -1.32 3.33
C VAL A 70 -0.86 -1.18 4.72
N LYS A 71 -2.05 -0.59 4.81
CA LYS A 71 -2.79 -0.42 6.07
C LYS A 71 -4.19 -0.99 5.95
N ALA A 72 -4.45 -2.01 6.75
CA ALA A 72 -5.79 -2.60 6.87
C ALA A 72 -6.39 -2.20 8.21
N ARG A 73 -7.63 -1.73 8.19
CA ARG A 73 -8.38 -1.30 9.37
C ARG A 73 -9.70 -2.05 9.44
N ARG A 74 -10.05 -2.51 10.64
CA ARG A 74 -11.28 -3.28 10.88
C ARG A 74 -12.38 -2.45 11.53
N THR A 75 -12.10 -1.19 11.86
CA THR A 75 -13.07 -0.30 12.50
C THR A 75 -13.36 0.88 11.61
N ASP A 76 -14.55 1.43 11.80
CA ASP A 76 -14.98 2.67 11.14
C ASP A 76 -14.48 3.92 11.88
N ALA A 77 -13.88 3.76 13.06
CA ALA A 77 -13.20 4.83 13.78
C ALA A 77 -11.89 5.19 13.08
N PHE A 78 -12.00 5.68 11.87
CA PHE A 78 -10.87 5.92 10.99
C PHE A 78 -10.76 7.41 10.69
N GLU A 79 -9.63 8.00 11.07
CA GLU A 79 -9.40 9.44 10.95
C GLU A 79 -9.08 9.89 9.53
N GLY A 80 -8.92 8.98 8.58
CA GLY A 80 -8.61 9.27 7.19
C GLY A 80 -7.40 8.47 6.71
N PRO A 81 -7.29 8.24 5.39
CA PRO A 81 -6.22 7.43 4.83
C PRO A 81 -4.81 7.94 5.14
N LYS A 82 -4.64 9.27 5.17
CA LYS A 82 -3.33 9.89 5.42
C LYS A 82 -2.86 9.71 6.87
N SER A 83 -3.77 9.52 7.81
CA SER A 83 -3.42 9.30 9.22
C SER A 83 -3.00 7.87 9.52
N ALA A 84 -3.08 6.97 8.54
CA ALA A 84 -2.69 5.58 8.70
C ALA A 84 -1.20 5.40 9.00
N VAL A 85 -0.36 6.39 8.68
CA VAL A 85 1.08 6.32 8.87
C VAL A 85 1.52 7.38 9.87
N THR A 86 2.07 6.93 11.01
CA THR A 86 2.54 7.84 12.06
C THR A 86 3.82 8.56 11.63
N PRO A 87 4.16 9.71 12.25
CA PRO A 87 5.43 10.39 11.96
C PRO A 87 6.64 9.50 12.16
N LYS A 88 6.64 8.67 13.21
CA LYS A 88 7.73 7.72 13.48
C LYS A 88 7.87 6.72 12.32
N LYS A 89 6.75 6.19 11.84
CA LYS A 89 6.76 5.24 10.73
C LYS A 89 7.17 5.89 9.42
N LYS A 90 6.74 7.12 9.17
CA LYS A 90 7.17 7.88 7.99
C LYS A 90 8.69 8.04 7.95
N ARG A 91 9.32 8.36 9.08
CA ARG A 91 10.78 8.46 9.18
C ARG A 91 11.45 7.12 8.90
N LYS A 92 10.94 6.03 9.47
CA LYS A 92 11.50 4.70 9.23
C LYS A 92 11.40 4.30 7.77
N ILE A 93 10.24 4.46 7.17
CA ILE A 93 10.01 4.13 5.76
C ILE A 93 10.93 4.98 4.87
N SER A 94 11.07 6.28 5.19
CA SER A 94 11.95 7.19 4.44
C SER A 94 13.40 6.71 4.46
N MET A 95 13.90 6.29 5.63
CA MET A 95 15.27 5.79 5.76
C MET A 95 15.48 4.49 4.99
N VAL A 96 14.50 3.59 5.03
CA VAL A 96 14.57 2.33 4.29
C VAL A 96 14.54 2.60 2.78
N ALA A 97 13.71 3.53 2.33
CA ALA A 97 13.62 3.92 0.93
C ALA A 97 14.95 4.50 0.42
N LEU A 98 15.58 5.37 1.20
CA LEU A 98 16.89 5.93 0.86
C LEU A 98 17.94 4.84 0.77
N HIS A 99 17.92 3.88 1.70
CA HIS A 99 18.81 2.74 1.66
C HIS A 99 18.62 1.92 0.37
N TYR A 100 17.39 1.63 0.00
CA TYR A 100 17.07 0.92 -1.22
C TYR A 100 17.57 1.66 -2.47
N LEU A 101 17.29 2.97 -2.54
CA LEU A 101 17.72 3.77 -3.69
C LEU A 101 19.23 3.80 -3.82
N LYS A 102 19.95 3.91 -2.69
CA LYS A 102 21.40 3.92 -2.67
C LYS A 102 21.97 2.56 -3.10
N GLU A 103 21.46 1.47 -2.53
CA GLU A 103 21.93 0.12 -2.84
C GLU A 103 21.67 -0.28 -4.29
N THR A 104 20.60 0.23 -4.89
CA THR A 104 20.24 -0.08 -6.28
C THR A 104 20.71 0.99 -7.26
N GLU A 105 21.49 1.96 -6.78
CA GLU A 105 22.03 3.05 -7.61
C GLU A 105 20.94 3.84 -8.34
N GLN A 106 19.85 4.14 -7.63
CA GLN A 106 18.67 4.81 -8.18
C GLN A 106 18.35 6.12 -7.47
N MET A 107 19.35 6.77 -6.84
CA MET A 107 19.13 8.03 -6.14
C MET A 107 18.67 9.16 -7.05
N ASP A 108 18.89 9.05 -8.35
CA ASP A 108 18.48 10.02 -9.35
C ASP A 108 17.06 9.79 -9.88
N LYS A 109 16.42 8.69 -9.48
CA LYS A 109 15.09 8.35 -9.96
C LYS A 109 14.00 9.11 -9.18
N LYS A 110 12.89 9.37 -9.87
CA LYS A 110 11.69 9.90 -9.21
C LYS A 110 11.14 8.83 -8.27
N ALA A 111 10.81 9.25 -7.07
CA ALA A 111 10.29 8.35 -6.06
C ALA A 111 9.20 9.07 -5.26
N ARG A 112 8.27 8.28 -4.74
CA ARG A 112 7.24 8.80 -3.86
C ARG A 112 6.77 7.72 -2.88
N PHE A 113 6.06 8.16 -1.84
CA PHE A 113 5.49 7.27 -0.85
C PHE A 113 3.99 7.17 -1.07
N ASP A 114 3.51 5.95 -1.30
CA ASP A 114 2.10 5.65 -1.51
C ASP A 114 1.58 4.79 -0.37
N VAL A 115 0.28 4.85 -0.13
CA VAL A 115 -0.39 4.02 0.89
C VAL A 115 -1.55 3.30 0.23
N VAL A 116 -1.64 2.00 0.50
CA VAL A 116 -2.86 1.25 0.20
C VAL A 116 -3.63 1.12 1.51
N ALA A 117 -4.75 1.84 1.59
CA ALA A 117 -5.62 1.83 2.76
C ALA A 117 -6.78 0.90 2.49
N ILE A 118 -6.93 -0.10 3.35
CA ILE A 118 -7.98 -1.11 3.24
C ILE A 118 -8.86 -1.00 4.47
N ARG A 119 -10.16 -0.81 4.26
CA ARG A 119 -11.15 -0.76 5.35
C ARG A 119 -12.06 -1.97 5.26
N LEU A 120 -12.16 -2.69 6.36
CA LEU A 120 -12.98 -3.89 6.46
C LEU A 120 -14.26 -3.56 7.22
N PHE A 121 -15.18 -2.88 6.55
CA PHE A 121 -16.51 -2.68 7.09
C PHE A 121 -17.31 -3.97 6.92
N PRO A 122 -18.20 -4.31 7.87
CA PRO A 122 -19.01 -5.53 7.73
C PRO A 122 -19.82 -5.60 6.44
N GLU A 123 -20.34 -4.46 5.98
CA GLU A 123 -21.22 -4.39 4.82
C GLU A 123 -20.56 -3.80 3.57
N HIS A 124 -19.49 -3.02 3.74
CA HIS A 124 -18.87 -2.27 2.65
C HIS A 124 -17.35 -2.26 2.76
N PRO A 125 -16.69 -3.40 2.45
CA PRO A 125 -15.24 -3.37 2.38
C PRO A 125 -14.80 -2.41 1.29
N ASP A 126 -13.72 -1.68 1.58
CA ASP A 126 -13.30 -0.53 0.80
C ASP A 126 -11.77 -0.51 0.76
N ALA A 127 -11.20 -0.18 -0.39
CA ALA A 127 -9.76 -0.05 -0.55
C ALA A 127 -9.43 1.15 -1.41
N GLN A 128 -8.33 1.81 -1.07
CA GLN A 128 -7.91 3.03 -1.75
C GLN A 128 -6.39 3.06 -1.89
N ILE A 129 -5.94 3.44 -3.08
CA ILE A 129 -4.53 3.77 -3.31
C ILE A 129 -4.38 5.29 -3.14
N ILE A 130 -3.54 5.70 -2.20
CA ILE A 130 -3.26 7.12 -1.95
C ILE A 130 -1.86 7.39 -2.48
N LYS A 131 -1.78 8.03 -3.62
CA LYS A 131 -0.51 8.40 -4.22
C LYS A 131 0.06 9.62 -3.51
N ASN A 132 1.37 9.61 -3.31
CA ASN A 132 2.08 10.71 -2.66
C ASN A 132 1.45 11.03 -1.29
N ALA A 133 1.30 10.00 -0.48
CA ALA A 133 0.60 10.10 0.80
C ALA A 133 1.38 10.92 1.83
N PHE A 134 2.70 10.96 1.73
CA PHE A 134 3.55 11.78 2.60
C PHE A 134 4.89 12.05 1.93
N ASP A 135 5.58 13.06 2.43
CA ASP A 135 6.89 13.45 1.93
C ASP A 135 8.00 12.72 2.68
N LEU A 136 9.21 12.74 2.12
CA LEU A 136 10.39 12.20 2.77
C LEU A 136 10.55 12.83 4.15
N ALA A 137 10.71 12.00 5.17
CA ALA A 137 10.82 12.44 6.56
C ALA A 137 12.17 12.03 7.15
N TYR A 138 12.75 12.93 7.98
CA TYR A 138 14.04 12.72 8.64
C TYR A 138 13.87 12.51 10.13
#